data_d2e42372204d310797f91aeb5b8d5aa4
#
_entry.id   d2e42372204d310797f91aeb5b8d5aa4
#
_cell.length_a   1.000
_cell.length_b   1.000
_cell.length_c   1.000
_cell.angle_alpha   90.00
_cell.angle_beta   90.00
_cell.angle_gamma   90.00
#
_symmetry.space_group_name_H-M   'P 1'
#
loop_
_entity.id
_entity.type
_entity.pdbx_description
1 polymer ?
#
loop_
_entity_poly.entity_id
_entity_poly.type
_entity_poly.pdbx_seq_one_letter_code
_entity_poly.pdbx_strand_id
1 'polypeptide(L)'
;MQLATSIEQLQTLSADIRAKRQGFLTNFYLDADKHGVWIAKGDCFVENVGNTLFIIKQNAVFWNVFYCSTTLEQLSADLQQFASKYADKTFVFDVVGREVQCQPVVEMFRQNGFTEATSLVRMTRMTEPMEYVPEKSVRKAKKLEVAEIYTLLHQYFDEKTEQIPYLEELENYADQGHVLVCEEEGKTAGFLIYELNATTLYLRYWFTHPDFRDKKVGSRLLRRFFEEGKTTKRQLFWVIRTNENAIKRYRHYGFVEENMLDYVMVSADK
;
A
#
# COMPACT_ATOMS: atom_id res chain seq x y z
N MET A 1 13.65 19.27 8.13
CA MET A 1 13.23 18.42 7.02
C MET A 1 14.13 18.70 5.82
N GLN A 2 14.61 17.66 5.17
CA GLN A 2 15.48 17.72 4.00
C GLN A 2 14.85 16.89 2.88
N LEU A 3 15.03 17.31 1.64
CA LEU A 3 14.63 16.52 0.46
C LEU A 3 15.51 15.27 0.40
N ALA A 4 14.92 14.11 0.20
CA ALA A 4 15.66 12.88 -0.08
C ALA A 4 16.25 12.96 -1.50
N THR A 5 17.51 12.59 -1.64
CA THR A 5 18.26 12.76 -2.89
C THR A 5 18.54 11.46 -3.62
N SER A 6 18.51 10.32 -2.92
CA SER A 6 18.71 9.01 -3.53
C SER A 6 18.20 7.87 -2.64
N ILE A 7 18.05 6.69 -3.24
CA ILE A 7 17.73 5.43 -2.56
C ILE A 7 18.82 5.06 -1.55
N GLU A 8 20.09 5.25 -1.90
CA GLU A 8 21.24 4.97 -1.04
C GLU A 8 21.22 5.85 0.21
N GLN A 9 20.76 7.11 0.11
CA GLN A 9 20.58 7.97 1.28
C GLN A 9 19.55 7.39 2.24
N LEU A 10 18.38 6.94 1.75
CA LEU A 10 17.35 6.32 2.58
C LEU A 10 17.86 5.04 3.25
N GLN A 11 18.64 4.22 2.52
CA GLN A 11 19.26 3.03 3.07
C GLN A 11 20.24 3.37 4.20
N THR A 12 21.13 4.33 3.96
CA THR A 12 22.15 4.76 4.92
C THR A 12 21.50 5.28 6.19
N LEU A 13 20.55 6.23 6.08
CA LEU A 13 19.87 6.82 7.23
C LEU A 13 19.10 5.76 8.06
N SER A 14 18.45 4.80 7.40
CA SER A 14 17.77 3.70 8.09
C SER A 14 18.76 2.77 8.79
N ALA A 15 19.90 2.49 8.16
CA ALA A 15 20.97 1.68 8.73
C ALA A 15 21.61 2.35 9.95
N ASP A 16 21.76 3.66 9.94
CA ASP A 16 22.31 4.45 11.07
C ASP A 16 21.43 4.31 12.34
N ILE A 17 20.10 4.31 12.19
CA ILE A 17 19.20 4.05 13.33
C ILE A 17 19.41 2.63 13.87
N ARG A 18 19.50 1.64 12.99
CA ARG A 18 19.74 0.23 13.38
C ARG A 18 21.10 0.03 14.03
N ALA A 19 22.12 0.77 13.60
CA ALA A 19 23.48 0.68 14.13
C ALA A 19 23.61 1.15 15.58
N LYS A 20 22.65 1.92 16.10
CA LYS A 20 22.62 2.33 17.52
C LYS A 20 22.48 1.17 18.50
N ARG A 21 22.04 -0.01 18.04
CA ARG A 21 21.89 -1.27 18.83
C ARG A 21 21.02 -1.14 20.08
N GLN A 22 20.06 -0.22 20.06
CA GLN A 22 19.10 0.02 21.15
C GLN A 22 17.71 -0.56 20.86
N GLY A 23 17.60 -1.40 19.81
CA GLY A 23 16.37 -1.89 19.22
C GLY A 23 16.15 -1.31 17.84
N PHE A 24 15.11 -1.78 17.16
CA PHE A 24 14.72 -1.26 15.84
C PHE A 24 13.23 -1.49 15.61
N LEU A 25 12.49 -0.40 15.50
CA LEU A 25 11.06 -0.37 15.21
C LEU A 25 10.85 0.45 13.94
N THR A 26 10.12 -0.12 12.95
CA THR A 26 9.90 0.56 11.67
C THR A 26 8.61 0.12 11.01
N ASN A 27 7.97 1.04 10.27
CA ASN A 27 6.95 0.76 9.26
C ASN A 27 7.47 1.06 7.84
N PHE A 28 8.76 1.39 7.69
CA PHE A 28 9.38 1.69 6.41
C PHE A 28 10.06 0.46 5.81
N TYR A 29 9.62 0.08 4.61
CA TYR A 29 10.22 -0.97 3.80
C TYR A 29 10.63 -0.37 2.46
N LEU A 30 11.93 -0.31 2.23
CA LEU A 30 12.47 0.32 1.04
C LEU A 30 12.11 -0.49 -0.22
N ASP A 31 11.52 0.21 -1.17
CA ASP A 31 11.23 -0.23 -2.53
C ASP A 31 11.87 0.78 -3.48
N ALA A 32 12.84 0.34 -4.27
CA ALA A 32 13.64 1.23 -5.10
C ALA A 32 12.81 1.86 -6.23
N ASP A 33 11.90 1.11 -6.84
CA ASP A 33 11.07 1.58 -7.94
C ASP A 33 10.07 2.64 -7.45
N LYS A 34 9.37 2.34 -6.37
CA LYS A 34 8.38 3.23 -5.75
C LYS A 34 9.02 4.51 -5.19
N HIS A 35 10.01 4.34 -4.31
CA HIS A 35 10.65 5.49 -3.65
C HIS A 35 11.52 6.30 -4.62
N GLY A 36 12.03 5.67 -5.68
CA GLY A 36 12.73 6.38 -6.76
C GLY A 36 11.83 7.40 -7.46
N VAL A 37 10.56 7.05 -7.72
CA VAL A 37 9.57 8.00 -8.28
C VAL A 37 9.32 9.15 -7.30
N TRP A 38 9.13 8.89 -6.00
CA TRP A 38 8.91 9.94 -5.01
C TRP A 38 10.08 10.93 -4.91
N ILE A 39 11.31 10.41 -4.96
CA ILE A 39 12.53 11.22 -4.95
C ILE A 39 12.61 12.06 -6.24
N ALA A 40 12.39 11.45 -7.39
CA ALA A 40 12.44 12.15 -8.68
C ALA A 40 11.41 13.28 -8.80
N LYS A 41 10.23 13.11 -8.17
CA LYS A 41 9.19 14.14 -8.11
C LYS A 41 9.48 15.23 -7.07
N GLY A 42 10.45 15.04 -6.18
CA GLY A 42 10.74 15.98 -5.11
C GLY A 42 9.73 15.92 -3.95
N ASP A 43 8.99 14.83 -3.81
CA ASP A 43 7.94 14.65 -2.80
C ASP A 43 8.39 13.74 -1.63
N CYS A 44 9.63 13.25 -1.68
CA CYS A 44 10.23 12.43 -0.63
C CYS A 44 11.14 13.26 0.25
N PHE A 45 10.85 13.32 1.54
CA PHE A 45 11.64 14.06 2.52
C PHE A 45 12.08 13.16 3.66
N VAL A 46 13.14 13.59 4.36
CA VAL A 46 13.66 12.95 5.57
C VAL A 46 13.80 13.96 6.69
N GLU A 47 13.53 13.53 7.91
CA GLU A 47 13.69 14.33 9.12
C GLU A 47 14.20 13.44 10.25
N ASN A 48 15.35 13.80 10.84
CA ASN A 48 15.85 13.16 12.05
C ASN A 48 15.39 13.95 13.28
N VAL A 49 14.69 13.28 14.18
CA VAL A 49 14.31 13.81 15.49
C VAL A 49 14.77 12.82 16.53
N GLY A 50 15.66 13.24 17.41
CA GLY A 50 16.23 12.36 18.43
C GLY A 50 16.85 11.08 17.85
N ASN A 51 16.24 9.92 18.17
CA ASN A 51 16.65 8.60 17.69
C ASN A 51 15.70 8.02 16.63
N THR A 52 14.82 8.87 16.08
CA THR A 52 13.85 8.47 15.04
C THR A 52 14.17 9.21 13.74
N LEU A 53 14.25 8.45 12.67
CA LEU A 53 14.20 8.93 11.29
C LEU A 53 12.75 8.89 10.83
N PHE A 54 12.20 10.03 10.45
CA PHE A 54 10.93 10.13 9.72
C PHE A 54 11.22 10.25 8.22
N ILE A 55 10.54 9.44 7.41
CA ILE A 55 10.55 9.48 5.95
C ILE A 55 9.15 9.89 5.53
N ILE A 56 9.04 10.95 4.75
CA ILE A 56 7.77 11.61 4.46
C ILE A 56 7.54 11.57 2.95
N LYS A 57 6.39 11.03 2.52
CA LYS A 57 5.83 11.29 1.20
C LYS A 57 4.84 12.45 1.34
N GLN A 58 5.15 13.56 0.73
CA GLN A 58 4.28 14.72 0.72
C GLN A 58 3.20 14.55 -0.36
N ASN A 59 1.93 14.53 0.05
CA ASN A 59 0.79 14.65 -0.85
C ASN A 59 0.19 16.07 -0.74
N ALA A 60 -0.74 16.41 -1.60
CA ALA A 60 -1.30 17.77 -1.68
C ALA A 60 -1.94 18.23 -0.36
N VAL A 61 -2.63 17.36 0.36
CA VAL A 61 -3.43 17.69 1.55
C VAL A 61 -3.02 16.96 2.83
N PHE A 62 -2.15 15.97 2.74
CA PHE A 62 -1.64 15.19 3.88
C PHE A 62 -0.25 14.63 3.59
N TRP A 63 0.42 14.13 4.61
CA TRP A 63 1.71 13.46 4.50
C TRP A 63 1.59 12.00 4.92
N ASN A 64 1.97 11.05 4.04
CA ASN A 64 2.27 9.70 4.52
C ASN A 64 3.62 9.73 5.20
N VAL A 65 3.68 9.27 6.43
CA VAL A 65 4.89 9.30 7.24
C VAL A 65 5.29 7.91 7.66
N PHE A 66 6.53 7.59 7.36
CA PHE A 66 7.19 6.34 7.77
C PHE A 66 8.24 6.65 8.82
N TYR A 67 8.57 5.67 9.63
CA TYR A 67 9.57 5.84 10.67
C TYR A 67 10.55 4.67 10.76
N CYS A 68 11.77 4.98 11.19
CA CYS A 68 12.74 4.05 11.75
C CYS A 68 13.14 4.60 13.11
N SER A 69 12.87 3.88 14.19
CA SER A 69 13.16 4.30 15.56
C SER A 69 13.84 3.18 16.36
N THR A 70 14.44 3.52 17.48
CA THR A 70 15.12 2.54 18.33
C THR A 70 14.14 1.79 19.25
N THR A 71 13.24 2.52 19.93
CA THR A 71 12.23 1.95 20.84
C THR A 71 10.88 2.65 20.66
N LEU A 72 9.84 2.06 21.26
CA LEU A 72 8.50 2.65 21.24
C LEU A 72 8.43 3.95 22.03
N GLU A 73 9.10 4.03 23.19
CA GLU A 73 9.19 5.22 24.03
C GLU A 73 9.89 6.36 23.27
N GLN A 74 10.97 6.04 22.57
CA GLN A 74 11.69 7.01 21.76
C GLN A 74 10.84 7.50 20.60
N LEU A 75 10.17 6.58 19.88
CA LEU A 75 9.24 6.95 18.82
C LEU A 75 8.15 7.90 19.34
N SER A 76 7.57 7.62 20.52
CA SER A 76 6.54 8.49 21.11
C SER A 76 7.06 9.91 21.40
N ALA A 77 8.23 10.02 22.04
CA ALA A 77 8.81 11.31 22.37
C ALA A 77 9.20 12.12 21.11
N ASP A 78 9.80 11.45 20.12
CA ASP A 78 10.23 12.08 18.87
C ASP A 78 9.02 12.44 17.98
N LEU A 79 7.94 11.64 18.00
CA LEU A 79 6.69 11.92 17.29
C LEU A 79 6.02 13.20 17.83
N GLN A 80 6.02 13.43 19.15
CA GLN A 80 5.49 14.66 19.74
C GLN A 80 6.24 15.90 19.23
N GLN A 81 7.56 15.83 19.18
CA GLN A 81 8.38 16.92 18.65
C GLN A 81 8.14 17.15 17.16
N PHE A 82 8.08 16.06 16.37
CA PHE A 82 7.79 16.11 14.94
C PHE A 82 6.41 16.71 14.67
N ALA A 83 5.36 16.21 15.33
CA ALA A 83 4.00 16.67 15.15
C ALA A 83 3.81 18.15 15.60
N SER A 84 4.51 18.58 16.66
CA SER A 84 4.51 19.98 17.11
C SER A 84 5.18 20.92 16.11
N LYS A 85 6.27 20.46 15.49
CA LYS A 85 7.01 21.25 14.49
C LYS A 85 6.21 21.49 13.21
N TYR A 86 5.34 20.54 12.83
CA TYR A 86 4.53 20.57 11.62
C TYR A 86 3.03 20.52 11.96
N ALA A 87 2.63 21.30 12.96
CA ALA A 87 1.28 21.29 13.54
C ALA A 87 0.15 21.66 12.55
N ASP A 88 0.48 22.25 11.41
CA ASP A 88 -0.45 22.62 10.32
C ASP A 88 -0.66 21.50 9.29
N LYS A 89 0.00 20.34 9.48
CA LYS A 89 -0.08 19.21 8.55
C LYS A 89 -0.90 18.05 9.11
N THR A 90 -1.61 17.37 8.22
CA THR A 90 -2.25 16.09 8.52
C THR A 90 -1.27 14.96 8.22
N PHE A 91 -1.05 14.07 9.19
CA PHE A 91 -0.16 12.92 9.07
C PHE A 91 -0.95 11.63 8.97
N VAL A 92 -0.48 10.72 8.13
CA VAL A 92 -0.99 9.35 7.98
C VAL A 92 0.16 8.39 8.21
N PHE A 93 -0.03 7.45 9.14
CA PHE A 93 0.91 6.38 9.44
C PHE A 93 0.24 5.03 9.30
N ASP A 94 0.94 4.07 8.72
CA ASP A 94 0.52 2.68 8.73
C ASP A 94 1.24 1.94 9.88
N VAL A 95 0.49 1.14 10.65
CA VAL A 95 1.03 0.26 11.69
C VAL A 95 0.77 -1.18 11.29
N VAL A 96 1.77 -1.80 10.67
CA VAL A 96 1.66 -3.12 10.06
C VAL A 96 2.34 -4.19 10.91
N GLY A 97 1.61 -5.28 11.21
CA GLY A 97 2.15 -6.40 11.96
C GLY A 97 1.08 -7.36 12.46
N ARG A 98 1.49 -8.30 13.33
CA ARG A 98 0.54 -9.12 14.07
C ARG A 98 -0.19 -8.27 15.11
N GLU A 99 -1.45 -8.58 15.38
CA GLU A 99 -2.29 -7.79 16.31
C GLU A 99 -1.57 -7.49 17.64
N VAL A 100 -0.97 -8.49 18.27
CA VAL A 100 -0.23 -8.33 19.54
C VAL A 100 0.95 -7.35 19.42
N GLN A 101 1.58 -7.27 18.25
CA GLN A 101 2.70 -6.36 17.99
C GLN A 101 2.23 -4.96 17.67
N CYS A 102 1.07 -4.82 17.00
CA CYS A 102 0.50 -3.54 16.62
C CYS A 102 -0.12 -2.80 17.80
N GLN A 103 -0.79 -3.50 18.74
CA GLN A 103 -1.54 -2.86 19.83
C GLN A 103 -0.73 -1.83 20.63
N PRO A 104 0.51 -2.12 21.10
CA PRO A 104 1.29 -1.11 21.83
C PRO A 104 1.60 0.14 20.98
N VAL A 105 1.84 -0.06 19.67
CA VAL A 105 2.15 1.04 18.73
C VAL A 105 0.91 1.87 18.45
N VAL A 106 -0.23 1.23 18.19
CA VAL A 106 -1.53 1.90 18.00
C VAL A 106 -1.91 2.71 19.22
N GLU A 107 -1.75 2.13 20.42
CA GLU A 107 -2.03 2.84 21.66
C GLU A 107 -1.11 4.05 21.86
N MET A 108 0.17 3.92 21.54
CA MET A 108 1.12 5.04 21.56
C MET A 108 0.65 6.16 20.61
N PHE A 109 0.20 5.82 19.39
CA PHE A 109 -0.35 6.82 18.46
C PHE A 109 -1.61 7.50 19.02
N ARG A 110 -2.53 6.74 19.63
CA ARG A 110 -3.74 7.30 20.28
C ARG A 110 -3.40 8.28 21.40
N GLN A 111 -2.43 7.92 22.26
CA GLN A 111 -1.95 8.81 23.33
C GLN A 111 -1.29 10.09 22.80
N ASN A 112 -0.79 10.05 21.56
CA ASN A 112 -0.24 11.22 20.86
C ASN A 112 -1.28 11.97 19.98
N GLY A 113 -2.58 11.71 20.16
CA GLY A 113 -3.65 12.44 19.50
C GLY A 113 -3.99 11.97 18.09
N PHE A 114 -3.55 10.78 17.70
CA PHE A 114 -3.94 10.16 16.44
C PHE A 114 -5.20 9.31 16.61
N THR A 115 -5.99 9.21 15.55
CA THR A 115 -7.16 8.33 15.48
C THR A 115 -6.97 7.25 14.43
N GLU A 116 -7.57 6.09 14.64
CA GLU A 116 -7.63 5.03 13.64
C GLU A 116 -8.69 5.41 12.59
N ALA A 117 -8.28 5.70 11.37
CA ALA A 117 -9.19 5.98 10.26
C ALA A 117 -9.81 4.68 9.72
N THR A 118 -9.00 3.64 9.57
CA THR A 118 -9.43 2.30 9.16
C THR A 118 -8.40 1.27 9.60
N SER A 119 -8.78 0.00 9.48
CA SER A 119 -7.83 -1.11 9.57
C SER A 119 -8.06 -2.14 8.48
N LEU A 120 -6.98 -2.73 8.00
CA LEU A 120 -7.00 -3.77 6.97
C LEU A 120 -6.51 -5.09 7.55
N VAL A 121 -7.02 -6.18 7.00
CA VAL A 121 -6.52 -7.52 7.26
C VAL A 121 -5.89 -8.08 5.99
N ARG A 122 -4.76 -8.76 6.14
CA ARG A 122 -4.11 -9.43 5.01
C ARG A 122 -4.79 -10.77 4.75
N MET A 123 -5.18 -11.00 3.50
CA MET A 123 -5.69 -12.28 3.02
C MET A 123 -4.66 -12.97 2.15
N THR A 124 -4.54 -14.26 2.28
CA THR A 124 -3.58 -15.08 1.53
C THR A 124 -4.23 -16.34 0.97
N ARG A 125 -3.71 -16.80 -0.14
CA ARG A 125 -4.05 -18.09 -0.76
C ARG A 125 -2.77 -18.75 -1.24
N MET A 126 -2.57 -20.03 -0.94
CA MET A 126 -1.49 -20.81 -1.55
C MET A 126 -1.87 -21.12 -3.00
N THR A 127 -0.89 -21.04 -3.89
CA THR A 127 -1.09 -21.40 -5.30
C THR A 127 -1.25 -22.92 -5.39
N GLU A 128 -2.37 -23.36 -5.90
CA GLU A 128 -2.64 -24.78 -6.13
C GLU A 128 -2.42 -25.12 -7.61
N PRO A 129 -1.88 -26.30 -7.91
CA PRO A 129 -1.87 -26.79 -9.29
C PRO A 129 -3.31 -26.93 -9.79
N MET A 130 -3.68 -26.15 -10.77
CA MET A 130 -5.00 -26.23 -11.41
C MET A 130 -4.87 -25.94 -12.91
N GLU A 131 -5.77 -26.51 -13.70
CA GLU A 131 -5.91 -26.07 -15.07
C GLU A 131 -6.49 -24.66 -15.12
N TYR A 132 -5.75 -23.74 -15.69
CA TYR A 132 -6.21 -22.38 -15.92
C TYR A 132 -6.89 -22.31 -17.28
N VAL A 133 -8.20 -22.03 -17.27
CA VAL A 133 -8.91 -21.69 -18.49
C VAL A 133 -8.56 -20.24 -18.85
N PRO A 134 -7.94 -19.99 -20.02
CA PRO A 134 -7.53 -18.64 -20.40
C PRO A 134 -8.72 -17.68 -20.43
N GLU A 135 -8.62 -16.57 -19.70
CA GLU A 135 -9.64 -15.53 -19.68
C GLU A 135 -9.38 -14.52 -20.82
N LYS A 136 -9.96 -14.78 -22.00
CA LYS A 136 -9.71 -14.02 -23.21
C LYS A 136 -10.26 -12.60 -23.18
N SER A 137 -11.22 -12.32 -22.29
CA SER A 137 -11.84 -10.99 -22.18
C SER A 137 -11.03 -10.02 -21.31
N VAL A 138 -9.93 -10.51 -20.70
CA VAL A 138 -9.03 -9.71 -19.89
C VAL A 138 -7.64 -9.73 -20.52
N ARG A 139 -7.07 -8.57 -20.70
CA ARG A 139 -5.76 -8.36 -21.32
C ARG A 139 -4.88 -7.45 -20.49
N LYS A 140 -3.61 -7.38 -20.82
CA LYS A 140 -2.71 -6.36 -20.28
C LYS A 140 -3.14 -4.98 -20.74
N ALA A 141 -3.03 -3.99 -19.86
CA ALA A 141 -3.30 -2.60 -20.21
C ALA A 141 -2.34 -2.10 -21.29
N LYS A 142 -2.82 -1.21 -22.14
CA LYS A 142 -1.99 -0.45 -23.05
C LYS A 142 -1.54 0.84 -22.36
N LYS A 143 -0.40 1.37 -22.74
CA LYS A 143 0.14 2.62 -22.17
C LYS A 143 -0.87 3.79 -22.21
N LEU A 144 -1.66 3.89 -23.28
CA LEU A 144 -2.67 4.94 -23.44
C LEU A 144 -3.84 4.83 -22.43
N GLU A 145 -4.04 3.69 -21.80
CA GLU A 145 -5.12 3.45 -20.83
C GLU A 145 -4.72 3.80 -19.40
N VAL A 146 -3.42 3.98 -19.15
CA VAL A 146 -2.88 4.23 -17.80
C VAL A 146 -3.44 5.52 -17.20
N ALA A 147 -3.59 6.57 -17.98
CA ALA A 147 -4.16 7.85 -17.53
C ALA A 147 -5.64 7.72 -17.13
N GLU A 148 -6.43 6.91 -17.83
CA GLU A 148 -7.82 6.62 -17.46
C GLU A 148 -7.86 5.82 -16.15
N ILE A 149 -7.02 4.77 -16.01
CA ILE A 149 -6.92 3.95 -14.79
C ILE A 149 -6.50 4.81 -13.60
N TYR A 150 -5.54 5.72 -13.79
CA TYR A 150 -5.12 6.69 -12.77
C TYR A 150 -6.29 7.56 -12.30
N THR A 151 -7.09 8.08 -13.24
CA THR A 151 -8.28 8.86 -12.90
C THR A 151 -9.31 8.05 -12.12
N LEU A 152 -9.55 6.79 -12.52
CA LEU A 152 -10.47 5.89 -11.82
C LEU A 152 -9.97 5.53 -10.41
N LEU A 153 -8.65 5.36 -10.21
CA LEU A 153 -8.08 5.15 -8.88
C LEU A 153 -8.40 6.33 -7.96
N HIS A 154 -8.13 7.56 -8.38
CA HIS A 154 -8.41 8.76 -7.58
C HIS A 154 -9.92 9.03 -7.37
N GLN A 155 -10.77 8.55 -8.29
CA GLN A 155 -12.22 8.72 -8.16
C GLN A 155 -12.86 7.74 -7.18
N TYR A 156 -12.33 6.51 -7.06
CA TYR A 156 -13.02 5.43 -6.36
C TYR A 156 -12.28 4.89 -5.13
N PHE A 157 -11.03 5.27 -4.91
CA PHE A 157 -10.21 4.81 -3.80
C PHE A 157 -9.84 5.98 -2.90
N ASP A 158 -9.73 5.73 -1.61
CA ASP A 158 -9.38 6.76 -0.64
C ASP A 158 -7.85 6.94 -0.57
N GLU A 159 -7.38 8.15 -0.89
CA GLU A 159 -5.95 8.46 -0.97
C GLU A 159 -5.21 8.33 0.36
N LYS A 160 -5.91 8.58 1.49
CA LYS A 160 -5.28 8.50 2.82
C LYS A 160 -5.06 7.04 3.24
N THR A 161 -5.98 6.14 2.87
CA THR A 161 -5.98 4.77 3.38
C THR A 161 -5.44 3.74 2.38
N GLU A 162 -5.35 4.07 1.08
CA GLU A 162 -4.99 3.09 0.05
C GLU A 162 -3.71 3.40 -0.72
N GLN A 163 -2.96 4.43 -0.31
CA GLN A 163 -1.65 4.78 -0.88
C GLN A 163 -1.62 4.77 -2.43
N ILE A 164 -2.51 5.53 -3.06
CA ILE A 164 -2.63 5.56 -4.53
C ILE A 164 -1.29 5.92 -5.18
N PRO A 165 -0.87 5.16 -6.22
CA PRO A 165 0.41 5.38 -6.89
C PRO A 165 0.40 6.67 -7.71
N TYR A 166 1.57 7.26 -7.93
CA TYR A 166 1.73 8.28 -8.97
C TYR A 166 1.49 7.69 -10.37
N LEU A 167 1.22 8.57 -11.33
CA LEU A 167 1.04 8.15 -12.72
C LEU A 167 2.26 7.39 -13.25
N GLU A 168 3.47 7.84 -12.89
CA GLU A 168 4.73 7.22 -13.29
C GLU A 168 4.92 5.83 -12.66
N GLU A 169 4.48 5.63 -11.41
CA GLU A 169 4.46 4.30 -10.80
C GLU A 169 3.49 3.37 -11.54
N LEU A 170 2.33 3.88 -11.92
CA LEU A 170 1.33 3.12 -12.67
C LEU A 170 1.80 2.79 -14.10
N GLU A 171 2.51 3.72 -14.75
CA GLU A 171 3.18 3.46 -16.03
C GLU A 171 4.22 2.33 -15.90
N ASN A 172 5.02 2.32 -14.84
CA ASN A 172 5.97 1.24 -14.56
C ASN A 172 5.26 -0.11 -14.39
N TYR A 173 4.15 -0.17 -13.65
CA TYR A 173 3.34 -1.41 -13.56
C TYR A 173 2.82 -1.85 -14.94
N ALA A 174 2.37 -0.93 -15.78
CA ALA A 174 1.88 -1.26 -17.12
C ALA A 174 3.00 -1.75 -18.05
N ASP A 175 4.16 -1.11 -18.02
CA ASP A 175 5.33 -1.51 -18.81
C ASP A 175 5.85 -2.91 -18.41
N GLN A 176 5.73 -3.27 -17.12
CA GLN A 176 6.01 -4.63 -16.61
C GLN A 176 4.90 -5.63 -16.95
N GLY A 177 3.78 -5.19 -17.52
CA GLY A 177 2.61 -6.02 -17.79
C GLY A 177 1.83 -6.41 -16.54
N HIS A 178 1.89 -5.64 -15.47
CA HIS A 178 1.25 -5.89 -14.18
C HIS A 178 -0.10 -5.19 -14.01
N VAL A 179 -0.64 -4.62 -15.08
CA VAL A 179 -1.97 -4.03 -15.11
C VAL A 179 -2.86 -4.83 -16.05
N LEU A 180 -3.95 -5.40 -15.52
CA LEU A 180 -4.97 -6.12 -16.28
C LEU A 180 -6.18 -5.22 -16.49
N VAL A 181 -6.77 -5.26 -17.69
CA VAL A 181 -7.98 -4.52 -18.05
C VAL A 181 -9.02 -5.47 -18.61
N CYS A 182 -10.24 -5.27 -18.18
CA CYS A 182 -11.44 -5.87 -18.75
C CYS A 182 -12.26 -4.78 -19.45
N GLU A 183 -12.50 -4.93 -20.74
CA GLU A 183 -13.25 -3.99 -21.56
C GLU A 183 -14.65 -4.54 -21.83
N GLU A 184 -15.65 -3.68 -21.76
CA GLU A 184 -17.04 -3.93 -22.14
C GLU A 184 -17.55 -2.75 -22.94
N GLU A 185 -18.16 -3.02 -24.08
CA GLU A 185 -18.79 -2.00 -24.92
C GLU A 185 -17.85 -0.83 -25.30
N GLY A 186 -16.55 -1.15 -25.47
CA GLY A 186 -15.51 -0.16 -25.78
C GLY A 186 -15.10 0.76 -24.63
N LYS A 187 -15.45 0.41 -23.37
CA LYS A 187 -15.10 1.15 -22.17
C LYS A 187 -14.33 0.27 -21.18
N THR A 188 -13.50 0.88 -20.36
CA THR A 188 -12.84 0.22 -19.24
C THR A 188 -13.88 -0.20 -18.18
N ALA A 189 -14.28 -1.46 -18.22
CA ALA A 189 -15.27 -2.01 -17.28
C ALA A 189 -14.66 -2.37 -15.93
N GLY A 190 -13.34 -2.56 -15.88
CA GLY A 190 -12.59 -2.78 -14.65
C GLY A 190 -11.12 -3.06 -14.93
N PHE A 191 -10.34 -2.96 -13.87
CA PHE A 191 -8.90 -3.25 -13.91
C PHE A 191 -8.44 -3.98 -12.64
N LEU A 192 -7.26 -4.58 -12.73
CA LEU A 192 -6.56 -5.19 -11.61
C LEU A 192 -5.07 -4.91 -11.76
N ILE A 193 -4.45 -4.40 -10.68
CA ILE A 193 -3.03 -4.08 -10.62
C ILE A 193 -2.38 -5.02 -9.60
N TYR A 194 -1.24 -5.59 -9.95
CA TYR A 194 -0.52 -6.52 -9.09
C TYR A 194 0.99 -6.33 -9.17
N GLU A 195 1.68 -6.88 -8.19
CA GLU A 195 3.13 -6.99 -8.13
C GLU A 195 3.53 -8.46 -8.10
N LEU A 196 4.66 -8.78 -8.73
CA LEU A 196 5.28 -10.08 -8.67
C LEU A 196 6.56 -9.98 -7.84
N ASN A 197 6.50 -10.35 -6.57
CA ASN A 197 7.61 -10.28 -5.63
C ASN A 197 8.18 -11.69 -5.39
N ALA A 198 9.22 -12.06 -6.13
CA ALA A 198 9.83 -13.40 -6.12
C ALA A 198 8.79 -14.52 -6.32
N THR A 199 8.34 -15.16 -5.25
CA THR A 199 7.36 -16.26 -5.27
C THR A 199 5.97 -15.84 -4.79
N THR A 200 5.70 -14.55 -4.66
CA THR A 200 4.44 -14.00 -4.17
C THR A 200 3.82 -13.10 -5.23
N LEU A 201 2.57 -13.35 -5.57
CA LEU A 201 1.76 -12.44 -6.36
C LEU A 201 0.95 -11.57 -5.41
N TYR A 202 1.17 -10.26 -5.45
CA TYR A 202 0.53 -9.30 -4.58
C TYR A 202 -0.47 -8.46 -5.37
N LEU A 203 -1.77 -8.61 -5.08
CA LEU A 203 -2.83 -7.79 -5.65
C LEU A 203 -2.86 -6.44 -4.94
N ARG A 204 -2.63 -5.37 -5.69
CA ARG A 204 -2.61 -3.98 -5.20
C ARG A 204 -3.99 -3.36 -5.27
N TYR A 205 -4.60 -3.37 -6.45
CA TYR A 205 -5.89 -2.75 -6.71
C TYR A 205 -6.75 -3.67 -7.55
N TRP A 206 -8.01 -3.75 -7.21
CA TRP A 206 -9.00 -4.50 -7.97
C TRP A 206 -10.30 -3.71 -8.05
N PHE A 207 -10.62 -3.25 -9.24
CA PHE A 207 -11.74 -2.36 -9.49
C PHE A 207 -12.70 -2.96 -10.51
N THR A 208 -14.00 -2.75 -10.28
CA THR A 208 -15.06 -2.99 -11.25
C THR A 208 -15.95 -1.75 -11.28
N HIS A 209 -16.05 -1.14 -12.45
CA HIS A 209 -16.86 0.06 -12.64
C HIS A 209 -18.32 -0.23 -12.25
N PRO A 210 -19.02 0.68 -11.54
CA PRO A 210 -20.39 0.47 -11.08
C PRO A 210 -21.36 0.03 -12.18
N ASP A 211 -21.25 0.59 -13.38
CA ASP A 211 -22.12 0.30 -14.51
C ASP A 211 -22.00 -1.14 -15.07
N PHE A 212 -20.92 -1.85 -14.70
CA PHE A 212 -20.63 -3.19 -15.21
C PHE A 212 -20.61 -4.28 -14.11
N ARG A 213 -21.18 -4.01 -12.93
CA ARG A 213 -21.17 -4.95 -11.78
C ARG A 213 -21.80 -6.30 -12.14
N ASP A 214 -22.86 -6.30 -12.95
CA ASP A 214 -23.60 -7.52 -13.31
C ASP A 214 -22.92 -8.32 -14.44
N LYS A 215 -21.86 -7.78 -15.07
CA LYS A 215 -21.13 -8.43 -16.17
C LYS A 215 -20.03 -9.38 -15.71
N LYS A 216 -19.93 -9.70 -14.42
CA LYS A 216 -18.89 -10.58 -13.81
C LYS A 216 -17.45 -10.11 -14.08
N VAL A 217 -17.23 -8.81 -14.32
CA VAL A 217 -15.93 -8.22 -14.63
C VAL A 217 -14.90 -8.57 -13.57
N GLY A 218 -15.22 -8.36 -12.29
CA GLY A 218 -14.31 -8.68 -11.19
C GLY A 218 -13.88 -10.15 -11.17
N SER A 219 -14.81 -11.10 -11.40
CA SER A 219 -14.47 -12.53 -11.44
C SER A 219 -13.56 -12.88 -12.62
N ARG A 220 -13.73 -12.22 -13.77
CA ARG A 220 -12.87 -12.41 -14.94
C ARG A 220 -11.46 -11.87 -14.69
N LEU A 221 -11.34 -10.68 -14.12
CA LEU A 221 -10.06 -10.11 -13.72
C LEU A 221 -9.32 -11.03 -12.74
N LEU A 222 -10.03 -11.55 -11.73
CA LEU A 222 -9.42 -12.41 -10.72
C LEU A 222 -8.98 -13.78 -11.31
N ARG A 223 -9.73 -14.36 -12.26
CA ARG A 223 -9.28 -15.58 -12.96
C ARG A 223 -7.98 -15.32 -13.73
N ARG A 224 -7.89 -14.19 -14.41
CA ARG A 224 -6.66 -13.81 -15.11
C ARG A 224 -5.51 -13.57 -14.14
N PHE A 225 -5.76 -12.93 -13.01
CA PHE A 225 -4.77 -12.76 -11.94
C PHE A 225 -4.23 -14.09 -11.42
N PHE A 226 -5.10 -15.11 -11.25
CA PHE A 226 -4.65 -16.44 -10.87
C PHE A 226 -3.77 -17.10 -11.94
N GLU A 227 -4.08 -16.90 -13.22
CA GLU A 227 -3.25 -17.39 -14.33
C GLU A 227 -1.87 -16.73 -14.33
N GLU A 228 -1.78 -15.41 -14.08
CA GLU A 228 -0.50 -14.70 -13.93
C GLU A 228 0.31 -15.25 -12.74
N GLY A 229 -0.35 -15.65 -11.67
CA GLY A 229 0.26 -16.19 -10.46
C GLY A 229 0.52 -17.70 -10.46
N LYS A 230 0.31 -18.43 -11.56
CA LYS A 230 0.40 -19.91 -11.59
C LYS A 230 1.77 -20.48 -11.21
N THR A 231 2.84 -19.70 -11.36
CA THR A 231 4.21 -20.08 -10.99
C THR A 231 4.64 -19.55 -9.62
N THR A 232 3.80 -18.78 -8.94
CA THR A 232 4.08 -18.27 -7.59
C THR A 232 3.74 -19.31 -6.54
N LYS A 233 4.26 -19.15 -5.31
CA LYS A 233 3.90 -20.01 -4.17
C LYS A 233 2.61 -19.56 -3.50
N ARG A 234 2.37 -18.24 -3.47
CA ARG A 234 1.18 -17.65 -2.83
C ARG A 234 0.72 -16.38 -3.51
N GLN A 235 -0.53 -16.06 -3.25
CA GLN A 235 -1.19 -14.83 -3.65
C GLN A 235 -1.70 -14.12 -2.40
N LEU A 236 -1.57 -12.80 -2.32
CA LEU A 236 -2.04 -12.04 -1.15
C LEU A 236 -2.51 -10.64 -1.53
N PHE A 237 -3.27 -10.04 -0.62
CA PHE A 237 -3.71 -8.64 -0.67
C PHE A 237 -4.20 -8.18 0.70
N TRP A 238 -4.44 -6.87 0.81
CA TRP A 238 -5.07 -6.26 1.97
C TRP A 238 -6.52 -5.90 1.68
N VAL A 239 -7.39 -6.06 2.66
CA VAL A 239 -8.80 -5.71 2.57
C VAL A 239 -9.24 -5.00 3.85
N ILE A 240 -10.07 -3.96 3.71
CA ILE A 240 -10.66 -3.26 4.86
C ILE A 240 -11.38 -4.27 5.74
N ARG A 241 -11.03 -4.31 7.02
CA ARG A 241 -11.46 -5.34 7.99
C ARG A 241 -12.98 -5.37 8.19
N THR A 242 -13.64 -4.23 8.03
CA THR A 242 -15.10 -4.11 8.14
C THR A 242 -15.85 -4.45 6.84
N ASN A 243 -15.14 -4.72 5.74
CA ASN A 243 -15.77 -5.08 4.47
C ASN A 243 -16.08 -6.58 4.40
N GLU A 244 -17.04 -7.01 5.24
CA GLU A 244 -17.43 -8.42 5.34
C GLU A 244 -17.88 -9.04 4.01
N ASN A 245 -18.54 -8.25 3.15
CA ASN A 245 -19.00 -8.73 1.83
C ASN A 245 -17.83 -9.06 0.91
N ALA A 246 -16.78 -8.24 0.92
CA ALA A 246 -15.56 -8.52 0.17
C ALA A 246 -14.85 -9.74 0.75
N ILE A 247 -14.68 -9.82 2.08
CA ILE A 247 -14.04 -10.94 2.77
C ILE A 247 -14.74 -12.27 2.46
N LYS A 248 -16.08 -12.32 2.52
CA LYS A 248 -16.86 -13.51 2.13
C LYS A 248 -16.60 -13.94 0.68
N ARG A 249 -16.53 -12.96 -0.23
CA ARG A 249 -16.22 -13.23 -1.64
C ARG A 249 -14.80 -13.78 -1.81
N TYR A 250 -13.83 -13.23 -1.10
CA TYR A 250 -12.45 -13.68 -1.16
C TYR A 250 -12.27 -15.09 -0.59
N ARG A 251 -12.97 -15.42 0.50
CA ARG A 251 -13.00 -16.78 1.05
C ARG A 251 -13.56 -17.80 0.03
N HIS A 252 -14.56 -17.41 -0.77
CA HIS A 252 -15.06 -18.24 -1.87
C HIS A 252 -14.00 -18.57 -2.93
N TYR A 253 -13.01 -17.66 -3.14
CA TYR A 253 -11.88 -17.89 -4.02
C TYR A 253 -10.69 -18.59 -3.34
N GLY A 254 -10.86 -19.10 -2.13
CA GLY A 254 -9.85 -19.86 -1.39
C GLY A 254 -8.85 -19.00 -0.62
N PHE A 255 -9.09 -17.69 -0.46
CA PHE A 255 -8.28 -16.84 0.41
C PHE A 255 -8.68 -17.02 1.87
N VAL A 256 -7.69 -17.00 2.75
CA VAL A 256 -7.87 -17.04 4.20
C VAL A 256 -7.21 -15.79 4.83
N GLU A 257 -7.75 -15.34 5.94
CA GLU A 257 -7.15 -14.23 6.69
C GLU A 257 -5.87 -14.70 7.37
N GLU A 258 -4.82 -13.92 7.25
CA GLU A 258 -3.61 -14.07 8.06
C GLU A 258 -3.74 -13.24 9.34
N ASN A 259 -3.01 -13.59 10.38
CA ASN A 259 -2.89 -12.74 11.57
C ASN A 259 -1.91 -11.58 11.31
N MET A 260 -2.21 -10.82 10.27
CA MET A 260 -1.46 -9.62 9.88
C MET A 260 -2.47 -8.50 9.63
N LEU A 261 -2.31 -7.42 10.35
CA LEU A 261 -3.16 -6.24 10.32
C LEU A 261 -2.35 -5.02 9.88
N ASP A 262 -3.06 -4.05 9.33
CA ASP A 262 -2.55 -2.72 9.05
C ASP A 262 -3.56 -1.72 9.62
N TYR A 263 -3.11 -0.90 10.57
CA TYR A 263 -3.90 0.18 11.16
C TYR A 263 -3.46 1.51 10.56
N VAL A 264 -4.37 2.20 9.91
CA VAL A 264 -4.13 3.53 9.36
C VAL A 264 -4.44 4.58 10.42
N MET A 265 -3.38 5.16 10.99
CA MET A 265 -3.45 6.16 12.05
C MET A 265 -3.33 7.56 11.45
N VAL A 266 -4.30 8.42 11.74
CA VAL A 266 -4.36 9.79 11.18
C VAL A 266 -4.33 10.80 12.32
N SER A 267 -3.52 11.84 12.19
CA SER A 267 -3.57 12.97 13.12
C SER A 267 -4.90 13.71 12.98
N ALA A 268 -5.39 14.31 14.07
CA ALA A 268 -6.60 15.12 14.02
C ALA A 268 -6.47 16.20 12.92
N ASP A 269 -7.51 16.32 12.10
CA ASP A 269 -7.66 17.46 11.19
C ASP A 269 -7.76 18.74 12.03
N LYS A 270 -6.98 19.75 11.71
CA LYS A 270 -6.96 21.03 12.42
C LYS A 270 -7.55 22.13 11.55
#